data_93d683907a263875ba921882ff979ee1
#
_entry.id   93d683907a263875ba921882ff979ee1
#
_cell.length_a   1.000
_cell.length_b   1.000
_cell.length_c   1.000
_cell.angle_alpha   90.00
_cell.angle_beta   90.00
_cell.angle_gamma   90.00
#
_symmetry.space_group_name_H-M   'P 1'
#
loop_
_entity.id
_entity.type
_entity.pdbx_description
1 polymer ?
#
loop_
_entity_poly.entity_id
_entity_poly.type
_entity_poly.pdbx_seq_one_letter_code
_entity_poly.pdbx_strand_id
1 'polypeptide(L)'
;RNPKQFGWIKANKDKINFVSVKKPLKNINYDPIILGTFTFKKIEYFINSVNSMIKRKALVNNEFYIDTCINDAIKLGYNCKIFLVDDYLPWGTPNDYKTFKYWQKYFNLWKNHPYTIKNSI
;
A
#
# COMPACT_ATOMS: atom_id res chain seq x y z
N ARG A 1 4.37 -8.92 -11.16
CA ARG A 1 3.43 -7.78 -11.22
C ARG A 1 4.10 -6.55 -11.80
N ASN A 2 3.31 -5.67 -12.43
CA ASN A 2 3.83 -4.44 -13.00
C ASN A 2 4.28 -3.47 -11.87
N PRO A 3 5.58 -3.16 -11.74
CA PRO A 3 6.09 -2.27 -10.69
C PRO A 3 5.47 -0.87 -10.69
N LYS A 4 4.93 -0.43 -11.83
CA LYS A 4 4.24 0.87 -11.99
C LYS A 4 2.85 0.91 -11.36
N GLN A 5 2.37 -0.18 -10.78
CA GLN A 5 1.07 -0.21 -10.09
C GLN A 5 1.14 0.22 -8.62
N PHE A 6 2.34 0.28 -8.05
CA PHE A 6 2.54 0.49 -6.62
C PHE A 6 3.07 1.88 -6.27
N GLY A 7 2.81 2.32 -5.05
CA GLY A 7 3.60 3.32 -4.36
C GLY A 7 4.84 2.66 -3.75
N TRP A 8 5.99 3.30 -3.88
CA TRP A 8 7.29 2.80 -3.42
C TRP A 8 7.80 3.66 -2.28
N ILE A 9 8.37 3.03 -1.26
CA ILE A 9 8.84 3.73 -0.07
C ILE A 9 10.37 3.72 -0.05
N LYS A 10 10.98 4.89 0.14
CA LYS A 10 12.36 5.01 0.58
C LYS A 10 12.39 5.27 2.06
N ALA A 11 12.99 4.36 2.81
CA ALA A 11 13.07 4.45 4.26
C ALA A 11 14.49 4.21 4.78
N ASN A 12 14.74 4.70 5.98
CA ASN A 12 15.88 4.30 6.81
C ASN A 12 15.32 3.59 8.04
N LYS A 13 15.57 2.27 8.13
CA LYS A 13 14.88 1.39 9.06
C LYS A 13 13.37 1.50 8.85
N ASP A 14 12.61 1.89 9.89
CA ASP A 14 11.16 2.07 9.85
C ASP A 14 10.72 3.49 9.45
N LYS A 15 11.64 4.47 9.46
CA LYS A 15 11.33 5.87 9.17
C LYS A 15 11.27 6.12 7.67
N ILE A 16 10.14 6.62 7.19
CA ILE A 16 9.94 6.96 5.78
C ILE A 16 10.65 8.28 5.45
N ASN A 17 11.47 8.26 4.41
CA ASN A 17 12.15 9.45 3.88
C ASN A 17 11.34 10.10 2.76
N PHE A 18 10.80 9.29 1.85
CA PHE A 18 9.85 9.74 0.83
C PHE A 18 9.09 8.56 0.21
N VAL A 19 8.02 8.90 -0.50
CA VAL A 19 7.20 7.96 -1.28
C VAL A 19 7.25 8.34 -2.76
N SER A 20 7.45 7.34 -3.61
CA SER A 20 7.41 7.46 -5.08
C SER A 20 6.19 6.72 -5.62
N VAL A 21 5.18 7.47 -6.10
CA VAL A 21 3.91 6.88 -6.56
C VAL A 21 4.00 6.50 -8.03
N LYS A 22 3.63 5.25 -8.36
CA LYS A 22 3.63 4.71 -9.74
C LYS A 22 5.01 4.73 -10.44
N LYS A 23 6.07 5.07 -9.73
CA LYS A 23 7.44 5.11 -10.26
C LYS A 23 8.36 4.30 -9.34
N PRO A 24 8.83 3.13 -9.81
CA PRO A 24 9.72 2.26 -9.03
C PRO A 24 11.00 2.97 -8.60
N LEU A 25 11.51 2.60 -7.44
CA LEU A 25 12.83 2.99 -6.96
C LEU A 25 13.92 2.08 -7.54
N LYS A 26 15.20 2.37 -7.23
CA LYS A 26 16.33 1.65 -7.82
C LYS A 26 16.41 0.18 -7.42
N ASN A 27 16.00 -0.15 -6.18
CA ASN A 27 16.12 -1.50 -5.61
C ASN A 27 14.76 -2.20 -5.55
N ILE A 28 14.16 -2.47 -6.69
CA ILE A 28 12.80 -3.04 -6.83
C ILE A 28 12.58 -4.29 -5.97
N ASN A 29 13.61 -5.09 -5.74
CA ASN A 29 13.50 -6.34 -4.97
C ASN A 29 13.54 -6.12 -3.45
N TYR A 30 13.94 -4.95 -2.97
CA TYR A 30 14.17 -4.66 -1.56
C TYR A 30 13.42 -3.43 -1.05
N ASP A 31 13.10 -2.49 -1.93
CA ASP A 31 12.35 -1.28 -1.53
C ASP A 31 10.90 -1.67 -1.22
N PRO A 32 10.34 -1.26 -0.05
CA PRO A 32 8.97 -1.57 0.32
C PRO A 32 7.95 -0.93 -0.60
N ILE A 33 6.82 -1.60 -0.78
CA ILE A 33 5.64 -1.09 -1.50
C ILE A 33 4.52 -0.75 -0.54
N ILE A 34 3.68 0.21 -0.93
CA ILE A 34 2.47 0.57 -0.19
C ILE A 34 1.33 -0.38 -0.58
N LEU A 35 0.65 -0.91 0.43
CA LEU A 35 -0.49 -1.81 0.25
C LEU A 35 -1.85 -1.10 0.32
N GLY A 36 -1.85 0.24 0.43
CA GLY A 36 -3.06 1.04 0.45
C GLY A 36 -3.70 1.22 1.84
N THR A 37 -3.03 0.80 2.92
CA THR A 37 -3.50 1.01 4.29
C THR A 37 -2.67 2.07 4.99
N PHE A 38 -3.37 3.07 5.57
CA PHE A 38 -2.74 4.22 6.23
C PHE A 38 -3.38 4.45 7.60
N THR A 39 -2.55 4.69 8.62
CA THR A 39 -2.99 5.04 9.96
C THR A 39 -2.45 6.40 10.35
N PHE A 40 -3.33 7.30 10.76
CA PHE A 40 -2.97 8.61 11.27
C PHE A 40 -3.30 8.70 12.76
N LYS A 41 -2.32 9.12 13.58
CA LYS A 41 -2.51 9.26 15.03
C LYS A 41 -3.59 10.29 15.39
N LYS A 42 -3.75 11.34 14.55
CA LYS A 42 -4.76 12.37 14.67
C LYS A 42 -5.33 12.69 13.30
N ILE A 43 -6.61 13.00 13.23
CA ILE A 43 -7.28 13.35 11.98
C ILE A 43 -6.68 14.63 11.36
N GLU A 44 -6.22 15.57 12.17
CA GLU A 44 -5.60 16.79 11.70
C GLU A 44 -4.32 16.54 10.91
N TYR A 45 -3.57 15.49 11.23
CA TYR A 45 -2.37 15.13 10.46
C TYR A 45 -2.72 14.72 9.05
N PHE A 46 -3.80 13.97 8.89
CA PHE A 46 -4.32 13.60 7.57
C PHE A 46 -4.80 14.83 6.81
N ILE A 47 -5.70 15.64 7.42
CA ILE A 47 -6.28 16.81 6.78
C ILE A 47 -5.20 17.79 6.33
N ASN A 48 -4.24 18.12 7.20
CA ASN A 48 -3.15 19.04 6.87
C ASN A 48 -2.28 18.53 5.72
N SER A 49 -1.97 17.23 5.72
CA SER A 49 -1.16 16.61 4.67
C SER A 49 -1.88 16.59 3.33
N VAL A 50 -3.18 16.27 3.33
CA VAL A 50 -4.02 16.28 2.11
C VAL A 50 -4.16 17.71 1.58
N ASN A 51 -4.45 18.70 2.43
CA ASN A 51 -4.55 20.10 2.03
C ASN A 51 -3.23 20.59 1.41
N SER A 52 -2.08 20.23 1.98
CA SER A 52 -0.76 20.54 1.42
C SER A 52 -0.58 19.92 0.04
N MET A 53 -0.92 18.64 -0.10
CA MET A 53 -0.85 17.89 -1.36
C MET A 53 -1.72 18.52 -2.46
N ILE A 54 -2.97 18.88 -2.13
CA ILE A 54 -3.91 19.54 -3.06
C ILE A 54 -3.40 20.93 -3.46
N LYS A 55 -2.98 21.74 -2.47
CA LYS A 55 -2.47 23.10 -2.70
C LYS A 55 -1.30 23.13 -3.70
N ARG A 56 -0.39 22.14 -3.62
CA ARG A 56 0.74 22.05 -4.57
C ARG A 56 0.41 21.27 -5.84
N LYS A 57 -0.86 20.86 -6.05
CA LYS A 57 -1.33 20.11 -7.22
C LYS A 57 -0.50 18.86 -7.50
N ALA A 58 -0.23 18.06 -6.47
CA ALA A 58 0.62 16.88 -6.53
C ALA A 58 -0.06 15.69 -7.21
N LEU A 59 -0.46 15.87 -8.46
CA LEU A 59 -1.10 14.85 -9.29
C LEU A 59 -0.08 13.84 -9.82
N VAL A 60 -0.48 12.58 -9.86
CA VAL A 60 0.20 11.51 -10.57
C VAL A 60 -0.80 10.92 -11.56
N ASN A 61 -0.49 10.89 -12.85
CA ASN A 61 -1.43 10.49 -13.90
C ASN A 61 -2.80 11.20 -13.82
N ASN A 62 -2.78 12.51 -13.54
CA ASN A 62 -3.98 13.36 -13.35
C ASN A 62 -4.87 12.98 -12.15
N GLU A 63 -4.37 12.22 -11.20
CA GLU A 63 -5.11 11.78 -10.01
C GLU A 63 -4.34 12.13 -8.73
N PHE A 64 -5.08 12.36 -7.65
CA PHE A 64 -4.51 12.44 -6.31
C PHE A 64 -4.46 11.05 -5.67
N TYR A 65 -3.30 10.69 -5.12
CA TYR A 65 -3.11 9.44 -4.39
C TYR A 65 -2.77 9.73 -2.93
N ILE A 66 -3.37 8.99 -2.00
CA ILE A 66 -3.04 9.09 -0.56
C ILE A 66 -1.54 8.79 -0.32
N ASP A 67 -0.96 7.90 -1.10
CA ASP A 67 0.48 7.61 -1.07
C ASP A 67 1.32 8.89 -1.18
N THR A 68 0.92 9.84 -2.06
CA THR A 68 1.60 11.12 -2.26
C THR A 68 1.52 12.01 -1.03
N CYS A 69 0.40 11.94 -0.29
CA CYS A 69 0.15 12.69 0.93
C CYS A 69 1.20 12.44 2.03
N ILE A 70 1.83 11.25 2.04
CA ILE A 70 2.90 10.94 3.00
C ILE A 70 4.11 11.86 2.82
N ASN A 71 4.44 12.27 1.59
CA ASN A 71 5.51 13.23 1.34
C ASN A 71 5.19 14.61 1.94
N ASP A 72 3.92 15.00 1.92
CA ASP A 72 3.45 16.25 2.53
C ASP A 72 3.45 16.15 4.05
N ALA A 73 3.06 15.00 4.61
CA ALA A 73 3.16 14.73 6.05
C ALA A 73 4.62 14.88 6.54
N ILE A 74 5.58 14.34 5.80
CA ILE A 74 7.01 14.46 6.11
C ILE A 74 7.47 15.93 6.06
N LYS A 75 7.05 16.68 5.03
CA LYS A 75 7.37 18.11 4.90
C LYS A 75 6.79 18.96 6.03
N LEU A 76 5.63 18.57 6.56
CA LEU A 76 4.99 19.21 7.72
C LEU A 76 5.65 18.81 9.06
N GLY A 77 6.71 17.99 9.02
CA GLY A 77 7.46 17.56 10.21
C GLY A 77 6.85 16.37 10.94
N TYR A 78 5.85 15.70 10.36
CA TYR A 78 5.27 14.51 10.96
C TYR A 78 6.20 13.30 10.82
N ASN A 79 6.28 12.48 11.87
CA ASN A 79 7.08 11.27 11.87
C ASN A 79 6.31 10.14 11.21
N CYS A 80 6.65 9.84 9.96
CA CYS A 80 6.03 8.77 9.17
C CYS A 80 6.85 7.49 9.27
N LYS A 81 6.20 6.39 9.60
CA LYS A 81 6.82 5.07 9.78
C LYS A 81 6.18 4.01 8.93
N ILE A 82 6.96 2.99 8.58
CA ILE A 82 6.48 1.77 7.95
C ILE A 82 5.88 0.86 9.03
N PHE A 83 4.72 0.28 8.71
CA PHE A 83 4.19 -0.90 9.36
C PHE A 83 4.29 -2.06 8.36
N LEU A 84 5.12 -3.04 8.64
CA LEU A 84 5.28 -4.22 7.79
C LEU A 84 4.15 -5.21 8.07
N VAL A 85 3.68 -5.85 7.01
CA VAL A 85 2.72 -6.95 7.09
C VAL A 85 3.37 -8.22 6.57
N ASP A 86 3.01 -9.36 7.14
CA ASP A 86 3.59 -10.64 6.78
C ASP A 86 3.06 -11.15 5.45
N ASP A 87 1.77 -10.93 5.19
CA ASP A 87 1.08 -11.42 4.01
C ASP A 87 0.28 -10.34 3.29
N TYR A 88 0.25 -10.43 1.97
CA TYR A 88 -0.56 -9.59 1.11
C TYR A 88 -1.26 -10.38 0.02
N LEU A 89 -2.59 -10.43 0.08
CA LEU A 89 -3.45 -11.03 -0.92
C LEU A 89 -4.15 -9.93 -1.73
N PRO A 90 -3.66 -9.62 -2.93
CA PRO A 90 -4.25 -8.56 -3.74
C PRO A 90 -5.57 -8.97 -4.39
N TRP A 91 -6.51 -8.04 -4.39
CA TRP A 91 -7.78 -8.14 -5.12
C TRP A 91 -8.02 -6.88 -5.97
N GLY A 92 -6.95 -6.16 -6.28
CA GLY A 92 -7.03 -4.88 -6.97
C GLY A 92 -7.42 -4.98 -8.45
N THR A 93 -7.37 -6.17 -9.05
CA THR A 93 -7.80 -6.40 -10.41
C THR A 93 -8.68 -7.65 -10.52
N PRO A 94 -9.56 -7.75 -11.56
CA PRO A 94 -10.34 -8.97 -11.80
C PRO A 94 -9.48 -10.23 -11.91
N ASN A 95 -8.28 -10.12 -12.48
CA ASN A 95 -7.35 -11.25 -12.59
C ASN A 95 -6.76 -11.66 -11.24
N ASP A 96 -6.41 -10.70 -10.39
CA ASP A 96 -5.96 -11.01 -9.02
C ASP A 96 -7.05 -11.77 -8.25
N TYR A 97 -8.30 -11.30 -8.34
CA TYR A 97 -9.44 -11.97 -7.71
C TYR A 97 -9.68 -13.38 -8.26
N LYS A 98 -9.61 -13.58 -9.59
CA LYS A 98 -9.74 -14.91 -10.21
C LYS A 98 -8.62 -15.85 -9.74
N THR A 99 -7.39 -15.37 -9.67
CA THR A 99 -6.24 -16.13 -9.17
C THR A 99 -6.44 -16.52 -7.72
N PHE A 100 -6.89 -15.59 -6.87
CA PHE A 100 -7.21 -15.87 -5.47
C PHE A 100 -8.30 -16.96 -5.36
N LYS A 101 -9.40 -16.84 -6.12
CA LYS A 101 -10.49 -17.83 -6.12
C LYS A 101 -10.02 -19.22 -6.59
N TYR A 102 -9.12 -19.27 -7.58
CA TYR A 102 -8.52 -20.51 -8.02
C TYR A 102 -7.75 -21.20 -6.90
N TRP A 103 -6.85 -20.48 -6.24
CA TRP A 103 -6.06 -21.03 -5.13
C TRP A 103 -6.92 -21.36 -3.91
N GLN A 104 -7.91 -20.54 -3.58
CA GLN A 104 -8.86 -20.83 -2.52
C GLN A 104 -9.59 -22.16 -2.76
N LYS A 105 -10.07 -22.38 -4.00
CA LYS A 105 -10.71 -23.64 -4.38
C LYS A 105 -9.74 -24.83 -4.28
N TYR A 106 -8.51 -24.65 -4.74
CA TYR A 106 -7.47 -25.67 -4.68
C TYR A 106 -7.15 -26.06 -3.24
N PHE A 107 -6.88 -25.09 -2.38
CA PHE A 107 -6.54 -25.33 -0.98
C PHE A 107 -7.74 -25.80 -0.13
N ASN A 108 -8.96 -25.51 -0.55
CA ASN A 108 -10.15 -26.01 0.12
C ASN A 108 -10.28 -27.56 0.06
N LEU A 109 -9.56 -28.20 -0.87
CA LEU A 109 -9.44 -29.66 -0.92
C LEU A 109 -8.53 -30.20 0.19
N TRP A 110 -7.73 -29.38 0.84
CA TRP A 110 -6.82 -29.75 1.93
C TRP A 110 -7.46 -29.45 3.27
N LYS A 111 -7.95 -30.46 3.94
CA LYS A 111 -8.71 -30.34 5.21
C LYS A 111 -8.03 -29.49 6.30
N ASN A 112 -6.70 -29.46 6.33
CA ASN A 112 -5.89 -28.76 7.35
C ASN A 112 -5.23 -27.49 6.84
N HIS A 113 -5.58 -27.02 5.64
CA HIS A 113 -4.97 -25.80 5.11
C HIS A 113 -5.63 -24.54 5.70
N PRO A 114 -4.87 -23.48 6.04
CA PRO A 114 -5.41 -22.24 6.62
C PRO A 114 -6.53 -21.60 5.81
N TYR A 115 -6.51 -21.77 4.48
CA TYR A 115 -7.52 -21.22 3.57
C TYR A 115 -8.70 -22.16 3.31
N THR A 116 -8.80 -23.25 4.05
CA THR A 116 -9.99 -24.11 4.01
C THR A 116 -11.17 -23.34 4.57
N ILE A 117 -12.16 -23.06 3.72
CA ILE A 117 -13.42 -22.50 4.16
C ILE A 117 -14.16 -23.60 4.92
N LYS A 118 -14.29 -23.47 6.23
CA LYS A 118 -15.25 -24.25 6.97
C LYS A 118 -16.62 -23.78 6.48
N ASN A 119 -17.36 -24.66 5.79
CA ASN A 119 -18.76 -24.42 5.50
C ASN A 119 -19.46 -24.25 6.84
N SER A 120 -19.66 -23.03 7.27
CA SER A 120 -20.65 -22.72 8.29
C SER A 120 -22.00 -22.85 7.61
N ILE A 121 -22.65 -24.01 7.85
CA ILE A 121 -24.07 -24.22 7.61
C ILE A 121 -24.85 -23.34 8.57
#